data_94e8737cf34e17eef6c981ccb6aa5d33
#
_entry.id   94e8737cf34e17eef6c981ccb6aa5d33
#
_cell.length_a   1.000
_cell.length_b   1.000
_cell.length_c   1.000
_cell.angle_alpha   90.00
_cell.angle_beta   90.00
_cell.angle_gamma   90.00
#
_symmetry.space_group_name_H-M   'P 1'
#
loop_
_entity.id
_entity.type
_entity.pdbx_description
1 polymer ?
#
loop_
_entity_poly.entity_id
_entity_poly.type
_entity_poly.pdbx_seq_one_letter_code
_entity_poly.pdbx_strand_id
1 'polypeptide(L)'
;MVSQWLQNAMRGYNLISLEKKELYSSLIQMPGSVFEKLIKLTLENLPDEILVGFDPNWNRPHLKKVDNLFSMYGNKKQLFSGEGYILGEPNLVNRGDSYSVHHLPEEWTDDFFAVDRGPRGGRFTHWLHTHPNAVAIPSGADADAAQYTDGIDMILGIQFTPEGFHPWFDEVEGQRRPLIDTKKGVIGVASTGHLIHGLEVIAYHRSGVGINVIFVDENNLPYGWNDFIV
;
A
#
# COMPACT_ATOMS: atom_id res chain seq x y z
N MET A 1 -4.75 -14.17 -12.26
CA MET A 1 -4.81 -15.02 -11.04
C MET A 1 -3.61 -14.62 -10.21
N VAL A 2 -3.82 -14.31 -8.92
CA VAL A 2 -2.75 -13.90 -8.00
C VAL A 2 -1.75 -15.03 -7.81
N SER A 3 -0.45 -14.70 -7.84
CA SER A 3 0.63 -15.69 -7.69
C SER A 3 0.61 -16.36 -6.31
N GLN A 4 0.97 -17.63 -6.25
CA GLN A 4 0.89 -18.45 -5.02
C GLN A 4 1.76 -17.88 -3.88
N TRP A 5 2.95 -17.41 -4.19
CA TRP A 5 3.82 -16.81 -3.17
C TRP A 5 3.18 -15.56 -2.53
N LEU A 6 2.50 -14.75 -3.35
CA LEU A 6 1.83 -13.55 -2.87
C LEU A 6 0.59 -13.90 -2.05
N GLN A 7 -0.17 -14.93 -2.43
CA GLN A 7 -1.28 -15.44 -1.59
C GLN A 7 -0.77 -15.87 -0.21
N ASN A 8 0.37 -16.55 -0.16
CA ASN A 8 0.99 -16.97 1.11
C ASN A 8 1.46 -15.75 1.94
N ALA A 9 2.05 -14.75 1.30
CA ALA A 9 2.45 -13.51 1.98
C ALA A 9 1.24 -12.76 2.54
N MET A 10 0.17 -12.61 1.76
CA MET A 10 -1.08 -11.99 2.20
C MET A 10 -1.77 -12.76 3.33
N ARG A 11 -1.74 -14.11 3.28
CA ARG A 11 -2.23 -14.94 4.38
C ARG A 11 -1.46 -14.68 5.67
N GLY A 12 -0.13 -14.66 5.60
CA GLY A 12 0.72 -14.35 6.77
C GLY A 12 0.46 -12.95 7.31
N TYR A 13 0.28 -11.98 6.43
CA TYR A 13 -0.07 -10.60 6.81
C TYR A 13 -1.43 -10.55 7.52
N ASN A 14 -2.45 -11.21 7.00
CA ASN A 14 -3.78 -11.25 7.61
C ASN A 14 -3.76 -11.90 9.01
N LEU A 15 -2.93 -12.93 9.23
CA LEU A 15 -2.75 -13.51 10.57
C LEU A 15 -2.23 -12.47 11.56
N ILE A 16 -1.21 -11.72 11.18
CA ILE A 16 -0.65 -10.64 12.01
C ILE A 16 -1.69 -9.54 12.25
N SER A 17 -2.45 -9.19 11.21
CA SER A 17 -3.53 -8.20 11.30
C SER A 17 -4.63 -8.63 12.26
N LEU A 18 -4.95 -9.92 12.30
CA LEU A 18 -5.93 -10.49 13.23
C LEU A 18 -5.39 -10.46 14.68
N GLU A 19 -4.15 -10.85 14.89
CA GLU A 19 -3.50 -10.82 16.22
C GLU A 19 -3.42 -9.40 16.77
N LYS A 20 -3.19 -8.42 15.90
CA LYS A 20 -3.02 -7.01 16.27
C LYS A 20 -4.29 -6.16 16.14
N LYS A 21 -5.43 -6.77 15.91
CA LYS A 21 -6.69 -6.03 15.63
C LYS A 21 -7.09 -5.00 16.71
N GLU A 22 -6.62 -5.21 17.94
CA GLU A 22 -6.89 -4.29 19.06
C GLU A 22 -6.20 -2.93 18.92
N LEU A 23 -5.14 -2.88 18.09
CA LEU A 23 -4.40 -1.64 17.84
C LEU A 23 -5.11 -0.72 16.85
N TYR A 24 -6.14 -1.23 16.16
CA TYR A 24 -6.80 -0.51 15.07
C TYR A 24 -8.27 -0.25 15.39
N SER A 25 -8.69 0.98 15.17
CA SER A 25 -10.10 1.37 15.31
C SER A 25 -10.91 1.19 14.03
N SER A 26 -10.23 0.97 12.92
CA SER A 26 -10.81 0.85 11.60
C SER A 26 -10.00 -0.09 10.71
N LEU A 27 -10.57 -0.53 9.59
CA LEU A 27 -9.89 -1.39 8.63
C LEU A 27 -10.26 -1.03 7.19
N ILE A 28 -9.37 -1.40 6.26
CA ILE A 28 -9.60 -1.34 4.82
C ILE A 28 -9.29 -2.70 4.20
N GLN A 29 -10.07 -3.10 3.18
CA GLN A 29 -9.86 -4.34 2.46
C GLN A 29 -9.24 -4.07 1.10
N MET A 30 -8.10 -4.70 0.84
CA MET A 30 -7.35 -4.61 -0.42
C MET A 30 -7.44 -5.94 -1.17
N PRO A 31 -7.98 -5.97 -2.40
CA PRO A 31 -7.94 -7.17 -3.23
C PRO A 31 -6.51 -7.62 -3.52
N GLY A 32 -6.27 -8.92 -3.47
CA GLY A 32 -4.95 -9.47 -3.81
C GLY A 32 -4.51 -9.14 -5.25
N SER A 33 -5.45 -9.02 -6.17
CA SER A 33 -5.18 -8.58 -7.55
C SER A 33 -4.70 -7.12 -7.61
N VAL A 34 -5.23 -6.25 -6.77
CA VAL A 34 -4.78 -4.85 -6.63
C VAL A 34 -3.36 -4.83 -6.05
N PHE A 35 -3.11 -5.62 -5.01
CA PHE A 35 -1.79 -5.71 -4.41
C PHE A 35 -0.72 -6.24 -5.38
N GLU A 36 -1.04 -7.27 -6.17
CA GLU A 36 -0.14 -7.77 -7.21
C GLU A 36 0.19 -6.72 -8.27
N LYS A 37 -0.81 -5.91 -8.68
CA LYS A 37 -0.60 -4.77 -9.59
C LYS A 37 0.29 -3.70 -8.97
N LEU A 38 0.10 -3.39 -7.69
CA LEU A 38 0.95 -2.42 -6.98
C LEU A 38 2.41 -2.85 -6.94
N ILE A 39 2.68 -4.11 -6.60
CA ILE A 39 4.03 -4.67 -6.60
C ILE A 39 4.63 -4.54 -8.01
N LYS A 40 3.87 -4.91 -9.04
CA LYS A 40 4.33 -4.78 -10.43
C LYS A 40 4.63 -3.34 -10.78
N LEU A 41 3.72 -2.40 -10.51
CA LEU A 41 3.91 -0.98 -10.78
C LEU A 41 5.16 -0.44 -10.07
N THR A 42 5.37 -0.79 -8.80
CA THR A 42 6.56 -0.40 -8.05
C THR A 42 7.84 -0.88 -8.73
N LEU A 43 7.90 -2.16 -9.09
CA LEU A 43 9.10 -2.76 -9.67
C LEU A 43 9.37 -2.35 -11.12
N GLU A 44 8.36 -1.91 -11.86
CA GLU A 44 8.49 -1.37 -13.21
C GLU A 44 8.94 0.11 -13.24
N ASN A 45 8.84 0.79 -12.09
CA ASN A 45 9.22 2.20 -11.98
C ASN A 45 10.51 2.42 -11.15
N LEU A 46 11.22 1.34 -10.82
CA LEU A 46 12.50 1.46 -10.11
C LEU A 46 13.50 2.32 -10.87
N PRO A 47 14.33 3.08 -10.20
CA PRO A 47 14.50 3.15 -8.74
C PRO A 47 13.49 4.07 -8.03
N ASP A 48 12.57 4.66 -8.76
CA ASP A 48 11.74 5.76 -8.30
C ASP A 48 10.64 5.30 -7.34
N GLU A 49 10.34 6.13 -6.38
CA GLU A 49 9.09 6.06 -5.64
C GLU A 49 7.93 6.46 -6.53
N ILE A 50 6.79 5.85 -6.34
CA ILE A 50 5.58 6.19 -7.07
C ILE A 50 4.45 6.61 -6.13
N LEU A 51 3.62 7.52 -6.62
CA LEU A 51 2.36 7.88 -5.99
C LEU A 51 1.20 7.26 -6.76
N VAL A 52 0.33 6.58 -6.05
CA VAL A 52 -0.83 5.87 -6.58
C VAL A 52 -2.10 6.34 -5.90
N GLY A 53 -3.11 6.64 -6.68
CA GLY A 53 -4.44 7.01 -6.18
C GLY A 53 -5.44 5.86 -6.30
N PHE A 54 -6.40 5.82 -5.38
CA PHE A 54 -7.49 4.84 -5.36
C PHE A 54 -8.81 5.50 -5.01
N ASP A 55 -9.86 4.99 -5.65
CA ASP A 55 -11.21 5.17 -5.17
C ASP A 55 -11.75 3.86 -4.57
N PRO A 56 -12.71 3.95 -3.65
CA PRO A 56 -13.44 2.78 -3.20
C PRO A 56 -14.19 2.13 -4.37
N ASN A 57 -14.23 0.83 -4.42
CA ASN A 57 -15.12 0.12 -5.34
C ASN A 57 -16.53 0.10 -4.76
N TRP A 58 -17.33 1.09 -5.11
CA TRP A 58 -18.70 1.27 -4.60
C TRP A 58 -19.66 0.11 -4.89
N ASN A 59 -19.26 -0.82 -5.78
CA ASN A 59 -20.03 -2.03 -6.07
C ASN A 59 -19.60 -3.22 -5.20
N ARG A 60 -18.55 -3.06 -4.39
CA ARG A 60 -17.98 -4.13 -3.55
C ARG A 60 -17.84 -3.68 -2.10
N PRO A 61 -18.95 -3.71 -1.32
CA PRO A 61 -18.89 -3.42 0.10
C PRO A 61 -18.10 -4.50 0.85
N HIS A 62 -17.53 -4.14 1.97
CA HIS A 62 -16.93 -5.09 2.91
C HIS A 62 -17.94 -6.15 3.35
N LEU A 63 -17.49 -7.36 3.55
CA LEU A 63 -18.29 -8.38 4.20
C LEU A 63 -18.31 -8.13 5.72
N LYS A 64 -19.49 -7.93 6.28
CA LYS A 64 -19.68 -7.67 7.71
C LYS A 64 -19.00 -8.72 8.62
N LYS A 65 -18.98 -10.00 8.19
CA LYS A 65 -18.31 -11.07 8.93
C LYS A 65 -16.79 -10.88 8.99
N VAL A 66 -16.19 -10.28 7.96
CA VAL A 66 -14.76 -9.97 7.92
C VAL A 66 -14.47 -8.79 8.84
N ASP A 67 -15.25 -7.72 8.74
CA ASP A 67 -15.09 -6.56 9.62
C ASP A 67 -15.19 -6.95 11.10
N ASN A 68 -16.17 -7.79 11.45
CA ASN A 68 -16.34 -8.26 12.83
C ASN A 68 -15.18 -9.11 13.32
N LEU A 69 -14.51 -9.85 12.43
CA LEU A 69 -13.37 -10.69 12.80
C LEU A 69 -12.13 -9.84 13.06
N PHE A 70 -11.86 -8.85 12.21
CA PHE A 70 -10.63 -8.05 12.20
C PHE A 70 -10.74 -6.70 12.94
N SER A 71 -11.87 -6.39 13.54
CA SER A 71 -12.07 -5.19 14.33
C SER A 71 -12.69 -5.51 15.68
N MET A 72 -12.12 -4.99 16.76
CA MET A 72 -12.67 -5.10 18.11
C MET A 72 -14.00 -4.36 18.29
N TYR A 73 -14.20 -3.31 17.53
CA TYR A 73 -15.31 -2.38 17.72
C TYR A 73 -16.46 -2.62 16.74
N GLY A 74 -16.34 -3.67 15.92
CA GLY A 74 -17.22 -3.86 14.77
C GLY A 74 -17.07 -2.70 13.78
N ASN A 75 -17.76 -2.79 12.66
CA ASN A 75 -17.77 -1.71 11.67
C ASN A 75 -18.58 -0.53 12.24
N LYS A 76 -17.96 0.24 13.13
CA LYS A 76 -18.52 1.50 13.58
C LYS A 76 -18.43 2.46 12.42
N LYS A 77 -19.59 2.82 11.87
CA LYS A 77 -19.85 3.89 10.90
C LYS A 77 -18.59 4.45 10.24
N GLN A 78 -18.52 4.37 8.94
CA GLN A 78 -17.52 5.00 8.09
C GLN A 78 -16.93 6.24 8.76
N LEU A 79 -15.73 6.07 9.34
CA LEU A 79 -15.02 7.18 9.98
C LEU A 79 -14.32 8.02 8.92
N PHE A 80 -14.04 7.40 7.77
CA PHE A 80 -13.29 8.00 6.68
C PHE A 80 -14.03 7.79 5.36
N SER A 81 -13.86 8.73 4.44
CA SER A 81 -14.50 8.66 3.13
C SER A 81 -14.16 7.35 2.42
N GLY A 82 -15.19 6.63 1.99
CA GLY A 82 -15.05 5.34 1.29
C GLY A 82 -14.72 4.13 2.16
N GLU A 83 -14.61 4.28 3.47
CA GLU A 83 -14.48 3.15 4.38
C GLU A 83 -15.73 2.24 4.30
N GLY A 84 -15.51 0.93 4.39
CA GLY A 84 -16.59 -0.06 4.23
C GLY A 84 -16.75 -0.56 2.80
N TYR A 85 -15.94 -0.08 1.87
CA TYR A 85 -15.84 -0.56 0.50
C TYR A 85 -14.42 -1.04 0.20
N ILE A 86 -14.32 -2.09 -0.60
CA ILE A 86 -13.04 -2.64 -1.01
C ILE A 86 -12.32 -1.61 -1.89
N LEU A 87 -10.99 -1.53 -1.77
CA LEU A 87 -10.20 -0.68 -2.65
C LEU A 87 -10.39 -1.04 -4.12
N GLY A 88 -10.57 -0.02 -4.94
CA GLY A 88 -10.64 -0.14 -6.38
C GLY A 88 -9.27 -0.32 -7.04
N GLU A 89 -9.19 -0.10 -8.33
CA GLU A 89 -7.97 -0.26 -9.11
C GLU A 89 -6.94 0.83 -8.79
N PRO A 90 -5.65 0.47 -8.81
CA PRO A 90 -4.57 1.43 -8.61
C PRO A 90 -4.37 2.30 -9.85
N ASN A 91 -4.22 3.60 -9.64
CA ASN A 91 -3.95 4.57 -10.69
C ASN A 91 -2.60 5.23 -10.39
N LEU A 92 -1.61 5.01 -11.24
CA LEU A 92 -0.33 5.71 -11.15
C LEU A 92 -0.56 7.20 -11.41
N VAL A 93 -0.16 8.03 -10.46
CA VAL A 93 -0.44 9.47 -10.47
C VAL A 93 0.83 10.29 -10.64
N ASN A 94 1.91 9.87 -9.98
CA ASN A 94 3.19 10.55 -10.06
C ASN A 94 4.35 9.57 -9.88
N ARG A 95 5.50 9.97 -10.39
CA ARG A 95 6.80 9.32 -10.17
C ARG A 95 7.73 10.33 -9.52
N GLY A 96 8.44 9.89 -8.53
CA GLY A 96 9.43 10.70 -7.84
C GLY A 96 10.85 10.40 -8.28
N ASP A 97 11.70 10.32 -7.32
CA ASP A 97 13.07 9.82 -7.44
C ASP A 97 13.27 8.62 -6.49
N SER A 98 14.51 8.19 -6.30
CA SER A 98 14.83 7.03 -5.45
C SER A 98 14.51 7.22 -3.97
N TYR A 99 14.18 8.40 -3.53
CA TYR A 99 14.02 8.78 -2.11
C TYR A 99 12.72 9.48 -1.79
N SER A 100 12.05 10.01 -2.81
CA SER A 100 10.85 10.79 -2.59
C SER A 100 9.94 10.82 -3.81
N VAL A 101 8.67 11.01 -3.59
CA VAL A 101 7.70 11.30 -4.63
C VAL A 101 6.90 12.54 -4.23
N HIS A 102 6.64 13.41 -5.19
CA HIS A 102 5.72 14.52 -4.95
C HIS A 102 4.32 13.98 -4.74
N HIS A 103 3.73 14.30 -3.61
CA HIS A 103 2.38 13.86 -3.24
C HIS A 103 1.28 14.67 -3.95
N LEU A 104 1.57 15.10 -5.17
CA LEU A 104 0.66 15.80 -6.06
C LEU A 104 0.65 15.11 -7.44
N PRO A 105 -0.45 15.16 -8.19
CA PRO A 105 -0.46 14.71 -9.57
C PRO A 105 0.62 15.43 -10.40
N GLU A 106 1.30 14.68 -11.27
CA GLU A 106 2.39 15.21 -12.10
C GLU A 106 1.93 16.41 -12.94
N GLU A 107 0.75 16.34 -13.51
CA GLU A 107 0.16 17.43 -14.29
C GLU A 107 -0.10 18.73 -13.50
N TRP A 108 0.09 18.72 -12.19
CA TRP A 108 -0.09 19.90 -11.34
C TRP A 108 1.22 20.52 -10.91
N THR A 109 2.33 19.84 -11.10
CA THR A 109 3.66 20.37 -10.76
C THR A 109 4.04 21.55 -11.63
N ASP A 110 3.50 21.61 -12.85
CA ASP A 110 3.73 22.73 -13.79
C ASP A 110 2.86 23.98 -13.50
N ASP A 111 1.83 23.85 -12.66
CA ASP A 111 0.89 24.91 -12.35
C ASP A 111 0.94 25.34 -10.88
N PHE A 112 2.10 25.84 -10.49
CA PHE A 112 2.39 26.31 -9.13
C PHE A 112 1.45 27.42 -8.60
N PHE A 113 0.64 28.01 -9.46
CA PHE A 113 -0.22 29.15 -9.16
C PHE A 113 -1.71 28.82 -9.10
N ALA A 114 -2.11 27.58 -9.26
CA ALA A 114 -3.51 27.19 -9.16
C ALA A 114 -3.96 27.12 -7.70
N VAL A 115 -4.30 28.27 -7.16
CA VAL A 115 -4.65 28.52 -5.75
C VAL A 115 -5.93 27.81 -5.30
N ASP A 116 -6.76 27.34 -6.23
CA ASP A 116 -8.09 26.77 -5.95
C ASP A 116 -8.15 25.23 -6.00
N ARG A 117 -7.03 24.58 -6.18
CA ARG A 117 -6.99 23.12 -6.13
C ARG A 117 -6.75 22.72 -4.68
N GLY A 118 -7.80 22.27 -4.05
CA GLY A 118 -7.69 21.66 -2.74
C GLY A 118 -6.59 20.58 -2.75
N PRO A 119 -6.13 20.18 -1.58
CA PRO A 119 -5.06 19.22 -1.43
C PRO A 119 -5.34 17.98 -2.26
N ARG A 120 -4.36 17.54 -3.03
CA ARG A 120 -4.48 16.44 -4.00
C ARG A 120 -5.72 16.52 -4.91
N GLY A 121 -6.37 17.70 -4.98
CA GLY A 121 -7.48 18.07 -5.86
C GLY A 121 -8.74 17.22 -5.78
N GLY A 122 -8.95 16.49 -4.70
CA GLY A 122 -10.10 15.59 -4.56
C GLY A 122 -10.16 14.49 -5.66
N ARG A 123 -9.05 14.26 -6.36
CA ARG A 123 -9.01 13.36 -7.51
C ARG A 123 -9.22 11.89 -7.12
N PHE A 124 -8.65 11.50 -5.97
CA PHE A 124 -8.81 10.16 -5.39
C PHE A 124 -9.10 10.25 -3.91
N THR A 125 -9.84 9.27 -3.43
CA THR A 125 -10.22 9.17 -2.01
C THR A 125 -9.05 8.70 -1.15
N HIS A 126 -8.28 7.71 -1.63
CA HIS A 126 -7.17 7.09 -0.92
C HIS A 126 -5.89 7.22 -1.73
N TRP A 127 -4.77 7.23 -1.03
CA TRP A 127 -3.46 7.39 -1.63
C TRP A 127 -2.48 6.34 -1.11
N LEU A 128 -1.52 5.98 -1.95
CA LEU A 128 -0.41 5.12 -1.57
C LEU A 128 0.85 5.63 -2.26
N HIS A 129 1.94 5.68 -1.52
CA HIS A 129 3.26 5.80 -2.13
C HIS A 129 4.14 4.61 -1.75
N THR A 130 5.24 4.45 -2.46
CA THR A 130 6.10 3.28 -2.33
C THR A 130 7.45 3.63 -1.74
N HIS A 131 7.99 2.71 -0.95
CA HIS A 131 9.33 2.77 -0.40
C HIS A 131 10.14 1.56 -0.93
N PRO A 132 10.75 1.67 -2.13
CA PRO A 132 11.56 0.60 -2.68
C PRO A 132 12.80 0.34 -1.81
N ASN A 133 13.03 -0.91 -1.40
CA ASN A 133 14.08 -1.35 -0.47
C ASN A 133 14.14 -0.56 0.86
N ALA A 134 13.01 -0.07 1.32
CA ALA A 134 12.87 0.58 2.62
C ALA A 134 11.65 0.04 3.37
N VAL A 135 11.60 0.36 4.65
CA VAL A 135 10.47 0.02 5.52
C VAL A 135 9.28 0.94 5.26
N ALA A 136 8.07 0.47 5.52
CA ALA A 136 6.85 1.25 5.39
C ALA A 136 6.63 2.17 6.61
N ILE A 137 7.56 3.07 6.88
CA ILE A 137 7.46 4.05 7.97
C ILE A 137 7.31 5.44 7.36
N PRO A 138 6.26 6.21 7.73
CA PRO A 138 6.06 7.54 7.19
C PRO A 138 7.16 8.50 7.66
N SER A 139 7.66 9.30 6.74
CA SER A 139 8.49 10.47 7.02
C SER A 139 7.66 11.65 7.52
N GLY A 140 8.31 12.74 7.93
CA GLY A 140 7.61 13.99 8.24
C GLY A 140 6.85 14.55 7.03
N ALA A 141 7.43 14.44 5.83
CA ALA A 141 6.79 14.89 4.59
C ALA A 141 5.54 14.06 4.26
N ASP A 142 5.58 12.73 4.50
CA ASP A 142 4.42 11.87 4.31
C ASP A 142 3.27 12.22 5.27
N ALA A 143 3.62 12.51 6.53
CA ALA A 143 2.65 12.93 7.53
C ALA A 143 2.01 14.28 7.18
N ASP A 144 2.79 15.22 6.65
CA ASP A 144 2.29 16.52 6.17
C ASP A 144 1.39 16.33 4.95
N ALA A 145 1.79 15.50 4.00
CA ALA A 145 0.99 15.20 2.81
C ALA A 145 -0.35 14.53 3.16
N ALA A 146 -0.37 13.68 4.18
CA ALA A 146 -1.57 13.00 4.66
C ALA A 146 -2.63 13.99 5.20
N GLN A 147 -2.23 15.19 5.66
CA GLN A 147 -3.19 16.21 6.10
C GLN A 147 -4.15 16.63 4.98
N TYR A 148 -3.77 16.35 3.75
CA TYR A 148 -4.52 16.70 2.56
C TYR A 148 -5.30 15.53 1.95
N THR A 149 -5.38 14.41 2.61
CA THR A 149 -6.15 13.23 2.19
C THR A 149 -7.47 13.18 2.94
N ASP A 150 -8.57 13.00 2.22
CA ASP A 150 -9.89 12.81 2.83
C ASP A 150 -10.10 11.38 3.33
N GLY A 151 -9.44 10.41 2.71
CA GLY A 151 -9.50 9.00 3.05
C GLY A 151 -8.27 8.53 3.82
N ILE A 152 -7.61 7.51 3.29
CA ILE A 152 -6.52 6.79 3.91
C ILE A 152 -5.25 6.98 3.09
N ASP A 153 -4.15 7.27 3.76
CA ASP A 153 -2.83 7.19 3.19
C ASP A 153 -2.20 5.83 3.49
N MET A 154 -1.48 5.29 2.53
CA MET A 154 -0.82 4.00 2.62
C MET A 154 0.64 4.11 2.17
N ILE A 155 1.48 3.24 2.73
CA ILE A 155 2.86 3.08 2.28
C ILE A 155 3.11 1.60 2.00
N LEU A 156 3.67 1.30 0.83
CA LEU A 156 4.17 -0.01 0.47
C LEU A 156 5.68 -0.02 0.55
N GLY A 157 6.23 -0.66 1.58
CA GLY A 157 7.63 -1.04 1.66
C GLY A 157 7.85 -2.38 0.96
N ILE A 158 8.71 -2.42 -0.05
CA ILE A 158 9.04 -3.64 -0.76
C ILE A 158 10.53 -3.89 -0.71
N GLN A 159 10.92 -5.08 -0.21
CA GLN A 159 12.28 -5.50 -0.12
C GLN A 159 12.56 -6.52 -1.23
N PHE A 160 13.53 -6.23 -2.08
CA PHE A 160 13.81 -7.05 -3.26
C PHE A 160 15.29 -7.03 -3.63
N THR A 161 15.70 -8.02 -4.39
CA THR A 161 16.98 -8.03 -5.09
C THR A 161 16.71 -8.21 -6.58
N PRO A 162 17.42 -7.48 -7.44
CA PRO A 162 17.40 -7.73 -8.86
C PRO A 162 18.05 -9.08 -9.14
N GLU A 163 17.60 -9.75 -10.19
CA GLU A 163 18.37 -10.86 -10.72
C GLU A 163 19.61 -10.35 -11.45
N GLY A 164 20.74 -11.04 -11.23
CA GLY A 164 21.97 -10.79 -11.95
C GLY A 164 22.71 -9.52 -11.54
N PHE A 165 23.54 -9.06 -12.46
CA PHE A 165 24.52 -8.00 -12.22
C PHE A 165 23.99 -6.58 -12.34
N HIS A 166 22.71 -6.36 -12.38
CA HIS A 166 22.19 -5.01 -12.34
C HIS A 166 22.21 -4.50 -10.90
N PRO A 167 23.25 -3.79 -10.52
CA PRO A 167 23.19 -3.05 -9.29
C PRO A 167 22.09 -2.04 -9.50
N TRP A 168 21.05 -2.17 -8.77
CA TRP A 168 20.06 -1.22 -8.52
C TRP A 168 20.55 -0.06 -7.72
N PHE A 169 21.12 0.76 -8.39
CA PHE A 169 21.82 1.84 -7.84
C PHE A 169 21.34 3.09 -8.46
N ASP A 170 20.90 3.93 -7.68
CA ASP A 170 20.94 5.27 -8.05
C ASP A 170 22.34 5.80 -7.82
N GLU A 171 22.92 6.42 -8.77
CA GLU A 171 24.30 6.87 -8.74
C GLU A 171 24.49 8.27 -8.21
N VAL A 172 23.39 8.92 -7.85
CA VAL A 172 23.49 10.26 -7.33
C VAL A 172 24.27 10.23 -6.03
N GLU A 173 25.47 10.78 -6.10
CA GLU A 173 26.36 10.99 -4.95
C GLU A 173 26.78 9.73 -4.19
N GLY A 174 26.74 8.58 -4.82
CA GLY A 174 27.12 7.31 -4.20
C GLY A 174 26.18 6.85 -3.08
N GLN A 175 25.04 7.52 -2.95
CA GLN A 175 24.02 7.13 -2.00
C GLN A 175 22.96 6.33 -2.70
N ARG A 176 22.83 5.11 -2.27
CA ARG A 176 21.80 4.27 -2.74
C ARG A 176 21.19 3.54 -1.62
N ARG A 177 19.91 3.24 -1.84
CA ARG A 177 19.26 2.31 -0.94
C ARG A 177 20.07 1.03 -0.95
N PRO A 178 20.62 0.63 0.20
CA PRO A 178 21.48 -0.53 0.23
C PRO A 178 20.68 -1.73 -0.25
N LEU A 179 21.36 -2.60 -0.98
CA LEU A 179 20.87 -3.94 -1.19
C LEU A 179 20.51 -4.51 0.17
N ILE A 180 19.32 -5.07 0.28
CA ILE A 180 18.84 -5.72 1.47
C ILE A 180 19.84 -6.76 1.92
N ASP A 181 19.97 -6.86 3.23
CA ASP A 181 20.59 -8.01 3.84
C ASP A 181 19.91 -9.29 3.32
N THR A 182 20.55 -9.93 2.36
CA THR A 182 20.09 -11.16 1.73
C THR A 182 19.96 -12.36 2.68
N LYS A 183 20.25 -12.15 3.99
CA LYS A 183 19.95 -13.14 5.04
C LYS A 183 18.45 -13.37 5.23
N LYS A 184 17.61 -12.43 4.83
CA LYS A 184 16.19 -12.71 4.72
C LYS A 184 15.97 -13.57 3.49
N GLY A 185 15.43 -14.76 3.68
CA GLY A 185 15.13 -15.69 2.58
C GLY A 185 14.18 -15.07 1.54
N VAL A 186 14.23 -15.56 0.33
CA VAL A 186 13.30 -15.20 -0.73
C VAL A 186 11.90 -15.72 -0.39
N ILE A 187 10.92 -14.84 -0.36
CA ILE A 187 9.50 -15.20 -0.15
C ILE A 187 8.77 -15.44 -1.48
N GLY A 188 9.31 -14.94 -2.58
CA GLY A 188 8.72 -15.13 -3.90
C GLY A 188 9.50 -14.45 -5.01
N VAL A 189 9.03 -14.65 -6.24
CA VAL A 189 9.54 -14.00 -7.44
C VAL A 189 8.42 -13.20 -8.06
N ALA A 190 8.63 -11.91 -8.24
CA ALA A 190 7.67 -11.05 -8.90
C ALA A 190 7.60 -11.33 -10.41
N SER A 191 6.51 -10.92 -11.06
CA SER A 191 6.34 -11.05 -12.52
C SER A 191 7.41 -10.30 -13.33
N THR A 192 8.08 -9.34 -12.70
CA THR A 192 9.22 -8.58 -13.25
C THR A 192 10.56 -9.31 -13.12
N GLY A 193 10.60 -10.51 -12.50
CA GLY A 193 11.81 -11.30 -12.25
C GLY A 193 12.53 -10.98 -10.94
N HIS A 194 12.18 -9.92 -10.24
CA HIS A 194 12.82 -9.56 -8.98
C HIS A 194 12.52 -10.60 -7.88
N LEU A 195 13.55 -10.91 -7.09
CA LEU A 195 13.39 -11.74 -5.90
C LEU A 195 12.89 -10.89 -4.75
N ILE A 196 11.77 -11.28 -4.17
CA ILE A 196 11.14 -10.55 -3.06
C ILE A 196 11.53 -11.19 -1.73
N HIS A 197 12.00 -10.37 -0.79
CA HIS A 197 12.44 -10.77 0.54
C HIS A 197 11.50 -10.29 1.64
N GLY A 198 10.69 -9.27 1.37
CA GLY A 198 9.73 -8.75 2.33
C GLY A 198 8.76 -7.76 1.71
N LEU A 199 7.59 -7.72 2.29
CA LEU A 199 6.52 -6.78 1.95
C LEU A 199 5.96 -6.22 3.25
N GLU A 200 5.81 -4.91 3.30
CA GLU A 200 5.14 -4.20 4.39
C GLU A 200 4.12 -3.24 3.81
N VAL A 201 2.93 -3.23 4.37
CA VAL A 201 1.92 -2.22 4.05
C VAL A 201 1.45 -1.60 5.34
N ILE A 202 1.49 -0.30 5.42
CA ILE A 202 0.81 0.43 6.49
C ILE A 202 -0.26 1.32 5.90
N ALA A 203 -1.27 1.59 6.70
CA ALA A 203 -2.32 2.53 6.36
C ALA A 203 -2.65 3.39 7.57
N TYR A 204 -2.90 4.65 7.32
CA TYR A 204 -3.22 5.62 8.38
C TYR A 204 -4.11 6.73 7.85
N HIS A 205 -4.83 7.35 8.75
CA HIS A 205 -5.62 8.54 8.47
C HIS A 205 -4.86 9.80 8.93
N ARG A 206 -5.18 10.94 8.35
CA ARG A 206 -4.58 12.25 8.71
C ARG A 206 -4.62 12.59 10.21
N SER A 207 -5.50 11.98 10.98
CA SER A 207 -5.54 12.12 12.44
C SER A 207 -4.46 11.33 13.17
N GLY A 208 -3.58 10.61 12.47
CA GLY A 208 -2.57 9.71 13.04
C GLY A 208 -3.12 8.34 13.46
N VAL A 209 -4.40 8.06 13.20
CA VAL A 209 -4.99 6.75 13.50
C VAL A 209 -4.54 5.72 12.49
N GLY A 210 -3.96 4.62 12.96
CA GLY A 210 -3.61 3.47 12.15
C GLY A 210 -4.84 2.70 11.68
N ILE A 211 -4.79 2.24 10.45
CA ILE A 211 -5.86 1.50 9.78
C ILE A 211 -5.37 0.07 9.51
N ASN A 212 -6.16 -0.92 9.90
CA ASN A 212 -5.84 -2.31 9.65
C ASN A 212 -6.06 -2.66 8.17
N VAL A 213 -5.04 -3.18 7.50
CA VAL A 213 -5.15 -3.61 6.09
C VAL A 213 -5.40 -5.11 6.03
N ILE A 214 -6.44 -5.50 5.33
CA ILE A 214 -6.84 -6.90 5.15
C ILE A 214 -6.81 -7.24 3.66
N PHE A 215 -6.04 -8.24 3.28
CA PHE A 215 -5.99 -8.72 1.90
C PHE A 215 -7.09 -9.74 1.64
N VAL A 216 -7.88 -9.51 0.59
CA VAL A 216 -9.04 -10.34 0.25
C VAL A 216 -8.96 -10.91 -1.17
N ASP A 217 -9.60 -12.06 -1.36
CA ASP A 217 -9.75 -12.73 -2.64
C ASP A 217 -10.90 -12.13 -3.49
N GLU A 218 -11.21 -12.77 -4.61
CA GLU A 218 -12.31 -12.38 -5.50
C GLU A 218 -13.69 -12.52 -4.86
N ASN A 219 -13.82 -13.31 -3.81
CA ASN A 219 -15.07 -13.49 -3.04
C ASN A 219 -15.15 -12.53 -1.84
N ASN A 220 -14.22 -11.59 -1.71
CA ASN A 220 -14.08 -10.69 -0.58
C ASN A 220 -13.79 -11.42 0.76
N LEU A 221 -13.20 -12.61 0.69
CA LEU A 221 -12.76 -13.36 1.86
C LEU A 221 -11.26 -13.12 2.07
N PRO A 222 -10.81 -12.94 3.31
CA PRO A 222 -9.39 -12.82 3.60
C PRO A 222 -8.60 -14.04 3.16
N TYR A 223 -7.44 -13.83 2.55
CA TYR A 223 -6.51 -14.94 2.33
C TYR A 223 -6.20 -15.62 3.67
N GLY A 224 -6.40 -16.94 3.74
CA GLY A 224 -6.32 -17.70 4.98
C GLY A 224 -7.64 -17.80 5.77
N TRP A 225 -8.79 -17.42 5.16
CA TRP A 225 -10.09 -17.41 5.85
C TRP A 225 -10.39 -18.67 6.65
N ASN A 226 -10.11 -19.83 6.10
CA ASN A 226 -10.38 -21.11 6.78
C ASN A 226 -9.47 -21.35 8.01
N ASP A 227 -8.38 -20.64 8.13
CA ASP A 227 -7.48 -20.74 9.29
C ASP A 227 -7.97 -19.90 10.49
N PHE A 228 -8.86 -18.93 10.23
CA PHE A 228 -9.36 -17.99 11.22
C PHE A 228 -10.69 -18.43 11.86
N ILE A 229 -11.35 -19.40 11.25
CA ILE A 229 -12.64 -19.91 11.70
C ILE A 229 -12.40 -21.30 12.29
N VAL A 230 -11.97 -21.36 13.51
CA VAL A 230 -11.90 -22.58 14.31
C VAL A 230 -12.96 -22.54 15.40
#